data_8ed852f0542792b459aaf19397cfd6ec
#
_entry.id   8ed852f0542792b459aaf19397cfd6ec
#
_cell.length_a   1.000
_cell.length_b   1.000
_cell.length_c   1.000
_cell.angle_alpha   90.00
_cell.angle_beta   90.00
_cell.angle_gamma   90.00
#
_symmetry.space_group_name_H-M   'P 1'
#
loop_
_entity.id
_entity.type
_entity.pdbx_description
1 polymer ?
#
loop_
_entity_poly.entity_id
_entity_poly.type
_entity_poly.pdbx_seq_one_letter_code
_entity_poly.pdbx_strand_id
1 'polypeptide(L)'
;MNQQFNLTQVALELAQSTLHEHSFDQLLATVERVIPSDASALLVVQGEQLKPLAIKGLMPDSLGRRFKIAEHPRLAAICSANHALQFAHDCPLPDPYDGLLLAKTGDIPVHACLGLPLYDKSTLLGVLTFDSLNANAFCSISADTLSTLQTLCSAHFKTALELAHYKHHAQHSNALVQALTRDALTRDGGEIIGQSPVMQTLKNEIKLVA
;
A
#
# COMPACT_ATOMS: atom_id res chain seq x y z
N MET A 1 33.48 1.27 4.30
CA MET A 1 32.77 1.82 5.47
C MET A 1 31.53 0.97 5.66
N ASN A 2 31.52 0.09 6.67
CA ASN A 2 30.34 -0.71 7.01
C ASN A 2 29.26 0.24 7.50
N GLN A 3 28.25 0.51 6.67
CA GLN A 3 26.98 1.04 7.19
C GLN A 3 26.34 -0.10 8.02
N GLN A 4 26.55 -0.04 9.31
CA GLN A 4 25.79 -0.82 10.27
C GLN A 4 24.36 -0.29 10.17
N PHE A 5 23.50 -1.01 9.43
CA PHE A 5 22.11 -0.64 9.27
C PHE A 5 21.47 -0.55 10.64
N ASN A 6 21.09 0.64 11.03
CA ASN A 6 20.50 0.85 12.35
C ASN A 6 19.01 0.48 12.31
N LEU A 7 18.71 -0.79 12.57
CA LEU A 7 17.34 -1.31 12.68
C LEU A 7 16.48 -0.53 13.68
N THR A 8 17.12 0.08 14.70
CA THR A 8 16.42 0.96 15.65
C THR A 8 15.91 2.23 14.94
N GLN A 9 16.70 2.78 14.03
CA GLN A 9 16.26 3.94 13.23
C GLN A 9 15.09 3.57 12.31
N VAL A 10 15.15 2.40 11.66
CA VAL A 10 14.04 1.89 10.84
C VAL A 10 12.78 1.73 11.69
N ALA A 11 12.88 1.11 12.86
CA ALA A 11 11.74 0.92 13.75
C ALA A 11 11.11 2.25 14.18
N LEU A 12 11.95 3.25 14.52
CA LEU A 12 11.48 4.58 14.91
C LEU A 12 10.75 5.29 13.76
N GLU A 13 11.29 5.24 12.56
CA GLU A 13 10.68 5.87 11.38
C GLU A 13 9.36 5.21 10.99
N LEU A 14 9.31 3.87 11.02
CA LEU A 14 8.08 3.14 10.76
C LEU A 14 7.00 3.48 11.81
N ALA A 15 7.38 3.59 13.10
CA ALA A 15 6.45 3.99 14.15
C ALA A 15 5.88 5.41 13.94
N GLN A 16 6.70 6.33 13.43
CA GLN A 16 6.27 7.72 13.17
C GLN A 16 5.44 7.87 11.89
N SER A 17 5.69 7.06 10.88
CA SER A 17 5.06 7.18 9.55
C SER A 17 3.66 6.60 9.43
N THR A 18 3.19 5.83 10.41
CA THR A 18 1.92 5.09 10.34
C THR A 18 0.69 5.99 10.16
N LEU A 19 0.74 7.22 10.65
CA LEU A 19 -0.38 8.18 10.63
C LEU A 19 -0.48 9.02 9.35
N HIS A 20 0.48 8.90 8.43
CA HIS A 20 0.52 9.70 7.21
C HIS A 20 -0.31 9.12 6.07
N GLU A 21 -0.73 9.98 5.14
CA GLU A 21 -1.51 9.56 3.95
C GLU A 21 -0.72 8.63 3.01
N HIS A 22 0.61 8.75 3.02
CA HIS A 22 1.54 7.96 2.18
C HIS A 22 2.28 6.89 2.99
N SER A 23 1.62 6.28 3.98
CA SER A 23 2.27 5.30 4.88
C SER A 23 2.86 4.09 4.15
N PHE A 24 2.26 3.66 3.03
CA PHE A 24 2.76 2.54 2.23
C PHE A 24 4.03 2.91 1.44
N ASP A 25 4.07 4.10 0.83
CA ASP A 25 5.26 4.59 0.15
C ASP A 25 6.41 4.83 1.13
N GLN A 26 6.09 5.34 2.33
CA GLN A 26 7.08 5.55 3.39
C GLN A 26 7.62 4.23 3.94
N LEU A 27 6.77 3.20 4.12
CA LEU A 27 7.21 1.86 4.48
C LEU A 27 8.24 1.36 3.47
N LEU A 28 7.90 1.40 2.18
CA LEU A 28 8.77 0.95 1.10
C LEU A 28 10.09 1.71 1.10
N ALA A 29 10.04 3.04 1.12
CA ALA A 29 11.23 3.90 1.14
C ALA A 29 12.13 3.69 2.36
N THR A 30 11.55 3.40 3.53
CA THR A 30 12.31 3.14 4.75
C THR A 30 13.06 1.81 4.66
N VAL A 31 12.42 0.76 4.13
CA VAL A 31 13.02 -0.57 4.02
C VAL A 31 14.12 -0.59 2.95
N GLU A 32 13.97 0.13 1.86
CA GLU A 32 14.98 0.22 0.78
C GLU A 32 16.33 0.77 1.25
N ARG A 33 16.36 1.54 2.34
CA ARG A 33 17.63 1.99 2.92
C ARG A 33 18.44 0.86 3.55
N VAL A 34 17.77 -0.23 3.92
CA VAL A 34 18.40 -1.44 4.45
C VAL A 34 18.58 -2.49 3.37
N ILE A 35 17.63 -2.57 2.44
CA ILE A 35 17.62 -3.52 1.32
C ILE A 35 17.75 -2.72 0.02
N PRO A 36 18.99 -2.38 -0.41
CA PRO A 36 19.20 -1.63 -1.64
C PRO A 36 18.74 -2.46 -2.84
N SER A 37 17.86 -1.87 -3.64
CA SER A 37 17.26 -2.52 -4.81
C SER A 37 17.08 -1.53 -5.95
N ASP A 38 17.02 -2.03 -7.18
CA ASP A 38 16.73 -1.26 -8.38
C ASP A 38 15.23 -1.10 -8.59
N ALA A 39 14.45 -2.08 -8.09
CA ALA A 39 12.99 -1.99 -8.04
C ALA A 39 12.47 -2.65 -6.76
N SER A 40 11.31 -2.17 -6.30
CA SER A 40 10.63 -2.72 -5.14
C SER A 40 9.13 -2.53 -5.23
N ALA A 41 8.38 -3.40 -4.58
CA ALA A 41 6.94 -3.30 -4.49
C ALA A 41 6.43 -3.77 -3.12
N LEU A 42 5.40 -3.07 -2.62
CA LEU A 42 4.57 -3.49 -1.51
C LEU A 42 3.20 -3.91 -2.05
N LEU A 43 2.84 -5.17 -1.84
CA LEU A 43 1.59 -5.73 -2.35
C LEU A 43 0.73 -6.23 -1.19
N VAL A 44 -0.58 -5.96 -1.26
CA VAL A 44 -1.57 -6.49 -0.31
C VAL A 44 -2.28 -7.71 -0.91
N VAL A 45 -2.59 -8.68 -0.06
CA VAL A 45 -3.41 -9.84 -0.43
C VAL A 45 -4.88 -9.42 -0.55
N GLN A 46 -5.50 -9.71 -1.69
CA GLN A 46 -6.94 -9.55 -1.94
C GLN A 46 -7.50 -10.83 -2.58
N GLY A 47 -8.02 -11.73 -1.74
CA GLY A 47 -8.43 -13.07 -2.18
C GLY A 47 -7.23 -13.86 -2.71
N GLU A 48 -7.30 -14.33 -3.96
CA GLU A 48 -6.24 -15.09 -4.62
C GLU A 48 -5.25 -14.21 -5.42
N GLN A 49 -5.27 -12.92 -5.20
CA GLN A 49 -4.46 -11.95 -5.93
C GLN A 49 -3.66 -11.05 -4.99
N LEU A 50 -2.56 -10.54 -5.52
CA LEU A 50 -1.77 -9.48 -4.92
C LEU A 50 -2.02 -8.17 -5.67
N LYS A 51 -2.34 -7.11 -4.91
CA LYS A 51 -2.52 -5.76 -5.42
C LYS A 51 -1.37 -4.88 -4.95
N PRO A 52 -0.62 -4.23 -5.86
CA PRO A 52 0.36 -3.23 -5.47
C PRO A 52 -0.29 -2.03 -4.77
N LEU A 53 0.31 -1.60 -3.65
CA LEU A 53 -0.04 -0.40 -2.90
C LEU A 53 1.03 0.69 -3.03
N ALA A 54 2.29 0.29 -3.12
CA ALA A 54 3.43 1.16 -3.37
C ALA A 54 4.44 0.45 -4.26
N ILE A 55 5.08 1.19 -5.14
CA ILE A 55 6.12 0.69 -6.05
C ILE A 55 7.24 1.72 -6.18
N LYS A 56 8.44 1.25 -6.43
CA LYS A 56 9.57 2.07 -6.84
C LYS A 56 10.42 1.33 -7.88
N GLY A 57 11.00 2.04 -8.84
CA GLY A 57 11.78 1.44 -9.91
C GLY A 57 10.98 0.60 -10.92
N LEU A 58 9.66 0.50 -10.76
CA LEU A 58 8.75 -0.17 -11.68
C LEU A 58 7.93 0.86 -12.49
N MET A 59 7.45 0.44 -13.66
CA MET A 59 6.56 1.26 -14.48
C MET A 59 5.28 1.64 -13.72
N PRO A 60 4.79 2.90 -13.80
CA PRO A 60 3.65 3.38 -13.03
C PRO A 60 2.35 2.59 -13.24
N ASP A 61 2.15 2.00 -14.41
CA ASP A 61 0.99 1.14 -14.70
C ASP A 61 0.97 -0.14 -13.85
N SER A 62 2.10 -0.52 -13.23
CA SER A 62 2.18 -1.64 -12.30
C SER A 62 1.26 -1.47 -11.08
N LEU A 63 0.98 -0.23 -10.62
CA LEU A 63 0.03 0.03 -9.54
C LEU A 63 -1.40 -0.40 -9.87
N GLY A 64 -1.76 -0.36 -11.16
CA GLY A 64 -3.08 -0.79 -11.64
C GLY A 64 -3.24 -2.31 -11.77
N ARG A 65 -2.15 -3.05 -11.77
CA ARG A 65 -2.15 -4.50 -12.03
C ARG A 65 -2.69 -5.30 -10.85
N ARG A 66 -3.05 -6.54 -11.15
CA ARG A 66 -3.42 -7.57 -10.19
C ARG A 66 -2.65 -8.82 -10.56
N PHE A 67 -1.87 -9.32 -9.62
CA PHE A 67 -1.05 -10.51 -9.80
C PHE A 67 -1.78 -11.69 -9.17
N LYS A 68 -2.34 -12.59 -9.98
CA LYS A 68 -2.92 -13.83 -9.46
C LYS A 68 -1.77 -14.70 -8.94
N ILE A 69 -1.86 -15.09 -7.66
CA ILE A 69 -0.77 -15.80 -6.97
C ILE A 69 -0.43 -17.10 -7.71
N ALA A 70 -1.42 -17.84 -8.19
CA ALA A 70 -1.23 -19.09 -8.90
C ALA A 70 -0.51 -18.94 -10.28
N GLU A 71 -0.57 -17.77 -10.90
CA GLU A 71 0.05 -17.49 -12.20
C GLU A 71 1.50 -17.00 -12.07
N HIS A 72 1.96 -16.66 -10.84
CA HIS A 72 3.30 -16.11 -10.57
C HIS A 72 4.06 -16.97 -9.54
N PRO A 73 4.83 -17.96 -9.98
CA PRO A 73 5.48 -18.93 -9.09
C PRO A 73 6.39 -18.33 -8.01
N ARG A 74 7.13 -17.25 -8.30
CA ARG A 74 7.95 -16.55 -7.28
C ARG A 74 7.05 -15.92 -6.20
N LEU A 75 5.97 -15.23 -6.60
CA LEU A 75 5.01 -14.65 -5.63
C LEU A 75 4.30 -15.73 -4.82
N ALA A 76 3.93 -16.85 -5.45
CA ALA A 76 3.33 -18.00 -4.77
C ALA A 76 4.28 -18.59 -3.72
N ALA A 77 5.58 -18.72 -4.05
CA ALA A 77 6.60 -19.17 -3.10
C ALA A 77 6.74 -18.21 -1.91
N ILE A 78 6.79 -16.89 -2.16
CA ILE A 78 6.85 -15.87 -1.09
C ILE A 78 5.62 -15.94 -0.21
N CYS A 79 4.42 -16.00 -0.81
CA CYS A 79 3.16 -16.07 -0.06
C CYS A 79 3.04 -17.33 0.82
N SER A 80 3.68 -18.43 0.43
CA SER A 80 3.66 -19.69 1.15
C SER A 80 4.77 -19.80 2.19
N ALA A 81 5.76 -18.91 2.15
CA ALA A 81 6.87 -18.90 3.09
C ALA A 81 6.48 -18.18 4.39
N ASN A 82 7.09 -18.58 5.51
CA ASN A 82 6.99 -17.88 6.79
C ASN A 82 8.21 -17.00 7.10
N HIS A 83 9.18 -16.96 6.20
CA HIS A 83 10.43 -16.20 6.29
C HIS A 83 10.76 -15.55 4.95
N ALA A 84 11.73 -14.65 4.96
CA ALA A 84 12.25 -14.03 3.74
C ALA A 84 12.81 -15.07 2.78
N LEU A 85 12.48 -14.95 1.49
CA LEU A 85 13.00 -15.80 0.42
C LEU A 85 13.88 -14.99 -0.50
N GLN A 86 15.07 -15.54 -0.80
CA GLN A 86 15.97 -15.01 -1.81
C GLN A 86 15.93 -15.93 -3.04
N PHE A 87 15.80 -15.33 -4.21
CA PHE A 87 15.91 -16.04 -5.48
C PHE A 87 17.23 -15.64 -6.13
N ALA A 88 18.07 -16.63 -6.39
CA ALA A 88 19.31 -16.42 -7.06
C ALA A 88 19.08 -15.98 -8.52
N HIS A 89 20.08 -15.37 -9.13
CA HIS A 89 20.01 -14.84 -10.50
C HIS A 89 19.73 -15.91 -11.57
N ASP A 90 20.02 -17.17 -11.28
CA ASP A 90 19.79 -18.34 -12.14
C ASP A 90 18.49 -19.09 -11.78
N CYS A 91 17.63 -18.50 -10.95
CA CYS A 91 16.36 -19.11 -10.58
C CYS A 91 15.47 -19.30 -11.81
N PRO A 92 15.02 -20.54 -12.10
CA PRO A 92 14.25 -20.84 -13.32
C PRO A 92 12.80 -20.35 -13.25
N LEU A 93 12.34 -19.85 -12.10
CA LEU A 93 10.99 -19.34 -11.94
C LEU A 93 10.87 -17.97 -12.61
N PRO A 94 9.85 -17.75 -13.45
CA PRO A 94 9.62 -16.44 -14.09
C PRO A 94 9.44 -15.34 -13.08
N ASP A 95 9.98 -14.16 -13.39
CA ASP A 95 9.84 -12.98 -12.57
C ASP A 95 8.49 -12.28 -12.87
N PRO A 96 7.69 -11.92 -11.87
CA PRO A 96 6.44 -11.21 -12.08
C PRO A 96 6.63 -9.78 -12.63
N TYR A 97 7.83 -9.23 -12.54
CA TYR A 97 8.15 -7.86 -12.97
C TYR A 97 8.99 -7.79 -14.26
N ASP A 98 9.16 -8.92 -14.97
CA ASP A 98 9.82 -8.93 -16.27
C ASP A 98 9.15 -7.94 -17.23
N GLY A 99 9.97 -7.06 -17.83
CA GLY A 99 9.50 -5.98 -18.69
C GLY A 99 8.87 -4.78 -17.99
N LEU A 100 8.83 -4.76 -16.65
CA LEU A 100 8.23 -3.66 -15.87
C LEU A 100 9.26 -2.77 -15.16
N LEU A 101 10.56 -3.10 -15.22
CA LEU A 101 11.59 -2.28 -14.58
C LEU A 101 11.86 -1.02 -15.39
N LEU A 102 11.90 0.14 -14.71
CA LEU A 102 12.23 1.45 -15.33
C LEU A 102 13.70 1.53 -15.76
N ALA A 103 14.59 0.84 -15.06
CA ALA A 103 16.03 0.90 -15.31
C ALA A 103 16.47 0.25 -16.62
N LYS A 104 15.65 -0.63 -17.22
CA LYS A 104 15.94 -1.30 -18.49
C LYS A 104 14.68 -1.68 -19.26
N THR A 105 14.70 -1.45 -20.56
CA THR A 105 13.71 -1.99 -21.49
C THR A 105 14.18 -3.35 -22.03
N GLY A 106 13.32 -4.36 -21.95
CA GLY A 106 13.57 -5.73 -22.44
C GLY A 106 13.84 -6.75 -21.34
N ASP A 107 14.08 -7.99 -21.73
CA ASP A 107 14.38 -9.09 -20.81
C ASP A 107 15.69 -8.81 -20.06
N ILE A 108 15.66 -8.97 -18.73
CA ILE A 108 16.81 -8.79 -17.86
C ILE A 108 17.34 -10.18 -17.53
N PRO A 109 18.47 -10.61 -18.17
CA PRO A 109 18.94 -11.98 -18.06
C PRO A 109 19.52 -12.34 -16.68
N VAL A 110 19.86 -11.33 -15.86
CA VAL A 110 20.52 -11.57 -14.55
C VAL A 110 20.04 -10.55 -13.56
N HIS A 111 19.26 -11.00 -12.56
CA HIS A 111 18.87 -10.17 -11.43
C HIS A 111 18.61 -11.05 -10.19
N ALA A 112 18.86 -10.49 -9.02
CA ALA A 112 18.53 -11.11 -7.75
C ALA A 112 17.18 -10.59 -7.26
N CYS A 113 16.37 -11.47 -6.69
CA CYS A 113 15.10 -11.08 -6.08
C CYS A 113 15.08 -11.50 -4.62
N LEU A 114 14.40 -10.68 -3.81
CA LEU A 114 14.15 -10.94 -2.39
C LEU A 114 12.69 -10.67 -2.10
N GLY A 115 12.00 -11.61 -1.44
CA GLY A 115 10.63 -11.46 -1.00
C GLY A 115 10.50 -11.59 0.52
N LEU A 116 9.76 -10.68 1.14
CA LEU A 116 9.41 -10.72 2.56
C LEU A 116 7.89 -10.85 2.68
N PRO A 117 7.35 -11.99 3.12
CA PRO A 117 5.93 -12.12 3.42
C PRO A 117 5.60 -11.37 4.71
N LEU A 118 4.50 -10.64 4.73
CA LEU A 118 4.04 -9.83 5.86
C LEU A 118 2.81 -10.48 6.49
N TYR A 119 2.91 -10.81 7.78
CA TYR A 119 1.87 -11.55 8.50
C TYR A 119 1.28 -10.78 9.68
N ASP A 120 0.00 -11.01 9.94
CA ASP A 120 -0.59 -10.84 11.26
C ASP A 120 -0.87 -12.23 11.85
N LYS A 121 -0.08 -12.65 12.82
CA LYS A 121 -0.10 -14.01 13.37
C LYS A 121 0.10 -15.05 12.25
N SER A 122 -0.95 -15.79 11.89
CA SER A 122 -0.94 -16.79 10.82
C SER A 122 -1.57 -16.30 9.50
N THR A 123 -2.07 -15.06 9.46
CA THR A 123 -2.74 -14.52 8.27
C THR A 123 -1.75 -13.72 7.44
N LEU A 124 -1.55 -14.10 6.19
CA LEU A 124 -0.75 -13.33 5.25
C LEU A 124 -1.51 -12.05 4.87
N LEU A 125 -0.92 -10.90 5.16
CA LEU A 125 -1.46 -9.58 4.82
C LEU A 125 -1.02 -9.12 3.44
N GLY A 126 0.24 -9.41 3.09
CA GLY A 126 0.86 -8.97 1.86
C GLY A 126 2.31 -9.42 1.74
N VAL A 127 3.00 -8.87 0.77
CA VAL A 127 4.41 -9.14 0.51
C VAL A 127 5.16 -7.87 0.15
N LEU A 128 6.43 -7.79 0.55
CA LEU A 128 7.42 -6.87 0.02
C LEU A 128 8.32 -7.63 -0.94
N THR A 129 8.58 -7.07 -2.10
CA THR A 129 9.50 -7.62 -3.09
C THR A 129 10.56 -6.59 -3.46
N PHE A 130 11.77 -7.08 -3.68
CA PHE A 130 12.94 -6.27 -4.05
C PHE A 130 13.66 -6.98 -5.18
N ASP A 131 13.99 -6.24 -6.23
CA ASP A 131 14.70 -6.72 -7.39
C ASP A 131 15.96 -5.90 -7.61
N SER A 132 17.09 -6.55 -7.88
CA SER A 132 18.35 -5.87 -8.16
C SER A 132 19.05 -6.45 -9.37
N LEU A 133 19.56 -5.58 -10.22
CA LEU A 133 20.41 -5.95 -11.37
C LEU A 133 21.76 -6.52 -10.93
N ASN A 134 22.12 -6.38 -9.65
CA ASN A 134 23.30 -7.01 -9.07
C ASN A 134 22.91 -8.38 -8.49
N ALA A 135 23.44 -9.46 -9.08
CA ALA A 135 23.21 -10.83 -8.65
C ALA A 135 23.49 -11.11 -7.16
N ASN A 136 24.38 -10.34 -6.54
CA ASN A 136 24.80 -10.52 -5.16
C ASN A 136 24.24 -9.45 -4.20
N ALA A 137 23.26 -8.67 -4.63
CA ALA A 137 22.75 -7.51 -3.86
C ALA A 137 22.29 -7.89 -2.44
N PHE A 138 21.71 -9.05 -2.26
CA PHE A 138 21.09 -9.46 -0.99
C PHE A 138 21.95 -10.45 -0.18
N CYS A 139 23.07 -10.94 -0.74
CA CYS A 139 23.91 -11.97 -0.10
C CYS A 139 24.53 -11.53 1.25
N SER A 140 24.73 -10.24 1.44
CA SER A 140 25.34 -9.68 2.66
C SER A 140 24.32 -9.42 3.79
N ILE A 141 23.02 -9.58 3.52
CA ILE A 141 21.97 -9.31 4.51
C ILE A 141 21.75 -10.57 5.34
N SER A 142 21.97 -10.47 6.66
CA SER A 142 21.79 -11.62 7.54
C SER A 142 20.34 -12.04 7.68
N ALA A 143 20.10 -13.33 7.95
CA ALA A 143 18.76 -13.85 8.20
C ALA A 143 18.08 -13.15 9.39
N ASP A 144 18.85 -12.80 10.44
CA ASP A 144 18.33 -12.06 11.61
C ASP A 144 17.86 -10.66 11.24
N THR A 145 18.61 -9.97 10.35
CA THR A 145 18.21 -8.66 9.84
C THR A 145 16.90 -8.78 9.06
N LEU A 146 16.77 -9.75 8.16
CA LEU A 146 15.56 -9.97 7.37
C LEU A 146 14.37 -10.34 8.26
N SER A 147 14.56 -11.19 9.26
CA SER A 147 13.52 -11.57 10.21
C SER A 147 13.03 -10.38 11.04
N THR A 148 13.96 -9.52 11.49
CA THR A 148 13.62 -8.30 12.23
C THR A 148 12.86 -7.33 11.36
N LEU A 149 13.32 -7.09 10.12
CA LEU A 149 12.62 -6.24 9.15
C LEU A 149 11.23 -6.78 8.83
N GLN A 150 11.09 -8.10 8.59
CA GLN A 150 9.81 -8.74 8.34
C GLN A 150 8.82 -8.47 9.49
N THR A 151 9.28 -8.60 10.74
CA THR A 151 8.45 -8.35 11.92
C THR A 151 8.01 -6.88 12.01
N LEU A 152 8.95 -5.94 11.86
CA LEU A 152 8.67 -4.51 11.90
C LEU A 152 7.73 -4.08 10.78
N CYS A 153 8.00 -4.55 9.54
CA CYS A 153 7.17 -4.25 8.39
C CYS A 153 5.76 -4.84 8.51
N SER A 154 5.63 -6.06 9.04
CA SER A 154 4.33 -6.70 9.28
C SER A 154 3.48 -5.89 10.26
N ALA A 155 4.06 -5.47 11.39
CA ALA A 155 3.37 -4.66 12.39
C ALA A 155 2.93 -3.30 11.82
N HIS A 156 3.83 -2.62 11.13
CA HIS A 156 3.52 -1.34 10.48
C HIS A 156 2.44 -1.49 9.40
N PHE A 157 2.59 -2.48 8.52
CA PHE A 157 1.67 -2.72 7.40
C PHE A 157 0.26 -3.03 7.90
N LYS A 158 0.13 -3.88 8.93
CA LYS A 158 -1.14 -4.15 9.59
C LYS A 158 -1.81 -2.86 10.05
N THR A 159 -1.10 -2.03 10.82
CA THR A 159 -1.64 -0.77 11.36
C THR A 159 -2.02 0.20 10.25
N ALA A 160 -1.21 0.30 9.18
CA ALA A 160 -1.50 1.14 8.02
C ALA A 160 -2.75 0.68 7.26
N LEU A 161 -2.94 -0.64 7.10
CA LEU A 161 -4.14 -1.21 6.48
C LEU A 161 -5.40 -0.94 7.32
N GLU A 162 -5.34 -1.16 8.63
CA GLU A 162 -6.45 -0.87 9.55
C GLU A 162 -6.83 0.61 9.49
N LEU A 163 -5.84 1.50 9.55
CA LEU A 163 -6.08 2.95 9.46
C LEU A 163 -6.68 3.37 8.13
N ALA A 164 -6.20 2.83 7.02
CA ALA A 164 -6.76 3.08 5.69
C ALA A 164 -8.23 2.62 5.61
N HIS A 165 -8.54 1.47 6.18
CA HIS A 165 -9.89 0.94 6.27
C HIS A 165 -10.81 1.86 7.09
N TYR A 166 -10.38 2.29 8.28
CA TYR A 166 -11.15 3.22 9.12
C TYR A 166 -11.38 4.58 8.44
N LYS A 167 -10.37 5.14 7.78
CA LYS A 167 -10.51 6.39 7.02
C LYS A 167 -11.55 6.26 5.91
N HIS A 168 -11.49 5.16 5.15
CA HIS A 168 -12.46 4.90 4.09
C HIS A 168 -13.89 4.78 4.62
N HIS A 169 -14.09 4.05 5.71
CA HIS A 169 -15.40 3.92 6.36
C HIS A 169 -15.93 5.25 6.89
N ALA A 170 -15.09 6.05 7.55
CA ALA A 170 -15.47 7.36 8.05
C ALA A 170 -15.88 8.31 6.91
N GLN A 171 -15.13 8.32 5.80
CA GLN A 171 -15.47 9.11 4.63
C GLN A 171 -16.81 8.69 4.00
N HIS A 172 -17.04 7.38 3.86
CA HIS A 172 -18.29 6.84 3.33
C HIS A 172 -19.48 7.18 4.24
N SER A 173 -19.32 7.02 5.56
CA SER A 173 -20.35 7.37 6.54
C SER A 173 -20.69 8.86 6.49
N ASN A 174 -19.68 9.74 6.45
CA ASN A 174 -19.89 11.18 6.35
C ASN A 174 -20.60 11.57 5.04
N ALA A 175 -20.23 10.97 3.92
CA ALA A 175 -20.90 11.20 2.64
C ALA A 175 -22.37 10.79 2.68
N LEU A 176 -22.68 9.65 3.32
CA LEU A 176 -24.06 9.17 3.51
C LEU A 176 -24.87 10.13 4.39
N VAL A 177 -24.31 10.58 5.54
CA VAL A 177 -24.96 11.55 6.42
C VAL A 177 -25.24 12.85 5.66
N GLN A 178 -24.28 13.37 4.90
CA GLN A 178 -24.49 14.57 4.09
C GLN A 178 -25.58 14.39 3.04
N ALA A 179 -25.63 13.23 2.36
CA ALA A 179 -26.66 12.91 1.39
C ALA A 179 -28.05 12.86 2.03
N LEU A 180 -28.17 12.17 3.18
CA LEU A 180 -29.44 12.07 3.92
C LEU A 180 -29.90 13.42 4.48
N THR A 181 -28.98 14.24 4.99
CA THR A 181 -29.28 15.60 5.46
C THR A 181 -29.79 16.49 4.32
N ARG A 182 -29.14 16.41 3.16
CA ARG A 182 -29.59 17.16 1.97
C ARG A 182 -30.98 16.70 1.51
N ASP A 183 -31.23 15.40 1.52
CA ASP A 183 -32.53 14.81 1.16
C ASP A 183 -33.64 15.21 2.15
N ALA A 184 -33.33 15.22 3.46
CA ALA A 184 -34.25 15.70 4.49
C ALA A 184 -34.56 17.18 4.30
N LEU A 185 -33.56 18.02 4.09
CA LEU A 185 -33.73 19.45 3.85
C LEU A 185 -34.55 19.74 2.59
N THR A 186 -34.42 18.91 1.54
CA THR A 186 -35.24 19.03 0.32
C THR A 186 -36.67 18.55 0.52
N ARG A 187 -36.90 17.56 1.39
CA ARG A 187 -38.26 17.06 1.71
C ARG A 187 -38.99 17.90 2.71
N ASP A 188 -38.32 18.36 3.79
CA ASP A 188 -38.92 19.19 4.86
C ASP A 188 -38.82 20.68 4.56
N GLY A 189 -37.89 21.11 3.73
CA GLY A 189 -37.78 22.46 3.19
C GLY A 189 -38.70 22.66 1.99
N GLY A 190 -39.93 22.16 2.08
CA GLY A 190 -40.97 22.48 1.10
C GLY A 190 -40.97 23.98 0.87
N GLU A 191 -40.84 24.41 -0.39
CA GLU A 191 -41.02 25.83 -0.73
C GLU A 191 -42.21 26.37 0.04
N ILE A 192 -41.98 27.41 0.82
CA ILE A 192 -43.10 28.11 1.51
C ILE A 192 -44.06 28.53 0.42
N ILE A 193 -45.07 27.69 0.18
CA ILE A 193 -46.05 27.89 -0.86
C ILE A 193 -47.06 28.94 -0.39
N GLY A 194 -47.07 30.06 -1.03
CA GLY A 194 -48.04 31.15 -0.79
C GLY A 194 -47.72 32.33 -1.66
N GLN A 195 -48.75 32.91 -2.28
CA GLN A 195 -48.66 34.08 -3.15
C GLN A 195 -49.27 35.33 -2.49
N SER A 196 -49.76 35.22 -1.24
CA SER A 196 -50.31 36.38 -0.54
C SER A 196 -49.21 37.42 -0.22
N PRO A 197 -49.51 38.71 -0.14
CA PRO A 197 -48.51 39.74 0.19
C PRO A 197 -47.74 39.44 1.47
N VAL A 198 -48.40 38.88 2.48
CA VAL A 198 -47.81 38.51 3.78
C VAL A 198 -46.80 37.40 3.61
N MET A 199 -47.10 36.39 2.79
CA MET A 199 -46.18 35.28 2.52
C MET A 199 -44.96 35.69 1.67
N GLN A 200 -45.13 36.68 0.80
CA GLN A 200 -44.01 37.23 0.04
C GLN A 200 -43.06 38.05 0.96
N THR A 201 -43.60 38.79 1.90
CA THR A 201 -42.79 39.50 2.90
C THR A 201 -42.02 38.51 3.77
N LEU A 202 -42.67 37.46 4.27
CA LEU A 202 -42.02 36.40 5.04
C LEU A 202 -40.92 35.68 4.25
N LYS A 203 -41.15 35.37 2.99
CA LYS A 203 -40.12 34.78 2.10
C LYS A 203 -38.90 35.69 1.95
N ASN A 204 -39.11 36.97 1.84
CA ASN A 204 -38.02 37.94 1.71
C ASN A 204 -37.26 38.13 3.03
N GLU A 205 -37.92 38.12 4.17
CA GLU A 205 -37.28 38.18 5.48
C GLU A 205 -36.42 36.93 5.76
N ILE A 206 -36.90 35.72 5.42
CA ILE A 206 -36.14 34.48 5.54
C ILE A 206 -34.88 34.49 4.66
N LYS A 207 -34.98 35.02 3.42
CA LYS A 207 -33.80 35.13 2.52
C LYS A 207 -32.75 36.12 3.02
N LEU A 208 -33.10 37.03 3.90
CA LEU A 208 -32.19 38.03 4.47
C LEU A 208 -31.43 37.49 5.68
N VAL A 209 -31.92 36.41 6.32
CA VAL A 209 -31.39 35.83 7.55
C VAL A 209 -30.67 34.47 7.30
N ALA A 210 -30.93 33.82 6.18
CA ALA A 210 -30.31 32.56 5.77
C ALA A 210 -29.03 32.82 4.93
#